data_f108d68403e8e84ea4f0e2375487628b
#
_entry.id   f108d68403e8e84ea4f0e2375487628b
#
_cell.length_a   1.000
_cell.length_b   1.000
_cell.length_c   1.000
_cell.angle_alpha   90.00
_cell.angle_beta   90.00
_cell.angle_gamma   90.00
#
_symmetry.space_group_name_H-M   'P 1'
#
loop_
_entity.id
_entity.type
_entity.pdbx_description
1 polymer ?
#
loop_
_entity_poly.entity_id
_entity_poly.type
_entity_poly.pdbx_seq_one_letter_code
_entity_poly.pdbx_strand_id
1 'polypeptide(L)'
;MRILVTNDDGITARGLWALVRELRRIAEVIVVAPDRDQSGVGTAVTLHHPVRISPVPPEVTRVEAYAVEGTPADTVILALKTLFKNGVDMVFSGINQGSNLGNDVLISGTVSAALQGYFYGLPSVAISVGSLKRVRFDVAAKFGARIAQQVAASNMPQKFLLNINLPNLPLDKITGIELTRLGERSYMDNIKAGHDGKRKYYWIVRGKPDWKEVEGTDISALGKNRISITPLHSDLSSQIHLKQLGKVCSALFQDLRKSYPVKRTRRG
;
A
#
# COMPACT_ATOMS: atom_id res chain seq x y z
N MET A 1 -6.82 -21.49 -6.49
CA MET A 1 -6.63 -20.05 -6.18
C MET A 1 -5.25 -19.63 -6.64
N ARG A 2 -5.16 -18.56 -7.39
CA ARG A 2 -3.92 -17.95 -7.89
C ARG A 2 -3.70 -16.59 -7.21
N ILE A 3 -2.54 -16.40 -6.60
CA ILE A 3 -2.21 -15.21 -5.81
C ILE A 3 -1.07 -14.43 -6.48
N LEU A 4 -1.31 -13.15 -6.74
CA LEU A 4 -0.26 -12.20 -7.11
C LEU A 4 0.40 -11.66 -5.85
N VAL A 5 1.73 -11.80 -5.76
CA VAL A 5 2.52 -11.24 -4.66
C VAL A 5 3.46 -10.16 -5.21
N THR A 6 3.45 -9.01 -4.57
CA THR A 6 4.30 -7.86 -4.88
C THR A 6 4.80 -7.19 -3.60
N ASN A 7 5.56 -6.11 -3.70
CA ASN A 7 6.02 -5.26 -2.59
C ASN A 7 6.50 -3.90 -3.13
N ASP A 8 7.07 -3.07 -2.27
CA ASP A 8 7.81 -1.86 -2.62
C ASP A 8 9.31 -1.95 -2.26
N ASP A 9 9.73 -2.90 -1.42
CA ASP A 9 11.15 -3.14 -1.09
C ASP A 9 11.96 -3.76 -2.26
N GLY A 10 11.28 -4.20 -3.33
CA GLY A 10 11.87 -4.80 -4.53
C GLY A 10 11.91 -6.33 -4.55
N ILE A 11 12.17 -6.88 -5.74
CA ILE A 11 12.10 -8.32 -6.05
C ILE A 11 13.04 -9.19 -5.20
N THR A 12 14.14 -8.65 -4.71
CA THR A 12 15.13 -9.36 -3.88
C THR A 12 14.84 -9.27 -2.37
N ALA A 13 13.74 -8.61 -1.98
CA ALA A 13 13.43 -8.36 -0.59
C ALA A 13 13.08 -9.65 0.18
N ARG A 14 13.71 -9.85 1.33
CA ARG A 14 13.50 -11.04 2.19
C ARG A 14 12.06 -11.21 2.65
N GLY A 15 11.35 -10.09 2.89
CA GLY A 15 9.94 -10.09 3.29
C GLY A 15 9.02 -10.66 2.22
N LEU A 16 9.25 -10.29 0.96
CA LEU A 16 8.53 -10.82 -0.21
C LEU A 16 8.63 -12.35 -0.26
N TRP A 17 9.84 -12.86 -0.25
CA TRP A 17 10.08 -14.30 -0.37
C TRP A 17 9.66 -15.09 0.86
N ALA A 18 9.66 -14.49 2.05
CA ALA A 18 9.09 -15.12 3.24
C ALA A 18 7.57 -15.36 3.08
N LEU A 19 6.85 -14.37 2.55
CA LEU A 19 5.41 -14.49 2.26
C LEU A 19 5.15 -15.54 1.16
N VAL A 20 5.91 -15.48 0.08
CA VAL A 20 5.80 -16.43 -1.05
C VAL A 20 5.97 -17.87 -0.59
N ARG A 21 6.94 -18.17 0.29
CA ARG A 21 7.17 -19.54 0.83
C ARG A 21 5.94 -20.09 1.53
N GLU A 22 5.24 -19.29 2.30
CA GLU A 22 4.04 -19.74 3.02
C GLU A 22 2.81 -19.84 2.10
N LEU A 23 2.60 -18.86 1.22
CA LEU A 23 1.48 -18.85 0.28
C LEU A 23 1.59 -19.99 -0.73
N ARG A 24 2.81 -20.32 -1.20
CA ARG A 24 3.04 -21.40 -2.18
C ARG A 24 2.62 -22.78 -1.69
N ARG A 25 2.49 -22.97 -0.37
CA ARG A 25 2.00 -24.22 0.22
C ARG A 25 0.51 -24.46 0.03
N ILE A 26 -0.25 -23.40 -0.28
CA ILE A 26 -1.71 -23.42 -0.28
C ILE A 26 -2.33 -22.92 -1.58
N ALA A 27 -1.55 -22.28 -2.45
CA ALA A 27 -2.02 -21.67 -3.68
C ALA A 27 -0.95 -21.69 -4.77
N GLU A 28 -1.36 -21.43 -6.00
CA GLU A 28 -0.47 -21.03 -7.08
C GLU A 28 -0.05 -19.57 -6.81
N VAL A 29 1.24 -19.30 -6.82
CA VAL A 29 1.80 -17.97 -6.52
C VAL A 29 2.59 -17.46 -7.70
N ILE A 30 2.35 -16.19 -8.01
CA ILE A 30 3.08 -15.43 -9.02
C ILE A 30 3.66 -14.21 -8.33
N VAL A 31 4.91 -13.90 -8.63
CA VAL A 31 5.61 -12.74 -8.09
C VAL A 31 5.86 -11.73 -9.20
N VAL A 32 5.37 -10.50 -9.01
CA VAL A 32 5.72 -9.37 -9.87
C VAL A 32 6.03 -8.19 -8.94
N ALA A 33 7.28 -7.76 -8.91
CA ALA A 33 7.73 -6.74 -7.96
C ALA A 33 8.68 -5.75 -8.62
N PRO A 34 8.87 -4.54 -8.08
CA PRO A 34 9.86 -3.60 -8.57
C PRO A 34 11.25 -4.21 -8.59
N ASP A 35 12.08 -3.81 -9.55
CA ASP A 35 13.48 -4.23 -9.68
C ASP A 35 14.35 -3.74 -8.49
N ARG A 36 13.93 -2.70 -7.81
CA ARG A 36 14.62 -2.02 -6.70
C ARG A 36 13.64 -1.45 -5.68
N ASP A 37 14.16 -0.95 -4.58
CA ASP A 37 13.39 -0.26 -3.54
C ASP A 37 12.68 0.98 -4.09
N GLN A 38 11.38 1.06 -3.82
CA GLN A 38 10.43 2.13 -4.19
C GLN A 38 9.73 2.70 -2.94
N SER A 39 10.37 2.67 -1.78
CA SER A 39 9.81 3.17 -0.53
C SER A 39 9.40 4.64 -0.63
N GLY A 40 8.21 4.98 -0.15
CA GLY A 40 7.70 6.34 -0.11
C GLY A 40 7.20 6.91 -1.44
N VAL A 41 7.08 6.08 -2.49
CA VAL A 41 6.59 6.52 -3.81
C VAL A 41 5.07 6.71 -3.84
N GLY A 42 4.36 6.23 -2.83
CA GLY A 42 2.90 6.33 -2.73
C GLY A 42 2.18 5.62 -3.88
N THR A 43 1.11 6.24 -4.36
CA THR A 43 0.25 5.70 -5.44
C THR A 43 0.70 6.10 -6.85
N ALA A 44 1.96 6.50 -7.02
CA ALA A 44 2.47 6.93 -8.32
C ALA A 44 2.39 5.81 -9.37
N VAL A 45 1.98 6.20 -10.58
CA VAL A 45 1.93 5.34 -11.78
C VAL A 45 2.80 5.99 -12.86
N THR A 46 3.56 5.17 -13.57
CA THR A 46 4.47 5.61 -14.63
C THR A 46 3.72 5.84 -15.93
N LEU A 47 3.53 7.12 -16.32
CA LEU A 47 2.77 7.50 -17.52
C LEU A 47 3.64 8.06 -18.66
N HIS A 48 4.86 8.49 -18.38
CA HIS A 48 5.64 9.30 -19.33
C HIS A 48 6.84 8.56 -19.98
N HIS A 49 7.08 7.32 -19.60
CA HIS A 49 8.10 6.47 -20.22
C HIS A 49 7.68 4.99 -20.19
N PRO A 50 8.26 4.17 -21.08
CA PRO A 50 8.01 2.72 -21.07
C PRO A 50 8.46 2.08 -19.77
N VAL A 51 7.68 1.11 -19.28
CA VAL A 51 8.03 0.26 -18.13
C VAL A 51 8.40 -1.12 -18.66
N ARG A 52 9.56 -1.63 -18.25
CA ARG A 52 10.07 -2.94 -18.67
C ARG A 52 9.74 -3.99 -17.62
N ILE A 53 9.46 -5.19 -18.11
CA ILE A 53 9.23 -6.39 -17.29
C ILE A 53 10.24 -7.45 -17.75
N SER A 54 10.95 -8.04 -16.82
CA SER A 54 11.91 -9.10 -17.09
C SER A 54 11.65 -10.31 -16.19
N PRO A 55 11.63 -11.55 -16.74
CA PRO A 55 11.60 -12.73 -15.89
C PRO A 55 12.89 -12.82 -15.07
N VAL A 56 12.77 -13.27 -13.83
CA VAL A 56 13.90 -13.45 -12.92
C VAL A 56 13.85 -14.82 -12.26
N PRO A 57 15.01 -15.41 -11.90
CA PRO A 57 15.03 -16.65 -11.13
C PRO A 57 14.30 -16.50 -9.79
N PRO A 58 13.32 -17.35 -9.48
CA PRO A 58 12.61 -17.28 -8.22
C PRO A 58 13.43 -17.89 -7.07
N GLU A 59 13.31 -17.35 -5.84
CA GLU A 59 13.90 -17.98 -4.65
C GLU A 59 13.09 -19.19 -4.13
N VAL A 60 11.91 -19.41 -4.67
CA VAL A 60 11.01 -20.51 -4.30
C VAL A 60 10.66 -21.30 -5.55
N THR A 61 10.81 -22.62 -5.50
CA THR A 61 10.55 -23.50 -6.64
C THR A 61 9.07 -23.48 -7.07
N ARG A 62 8.82 -23.64 -8.37
CA ARG A 62 7.47 -23.64 -8.97
C ARG A 62 6.71 -22.33 -8.76
N VAL A 63 7.41 -21.22 -8.79
CA VAL A 63 6.87 -19.85 -8.76
C VAL A 63 7.38 -19.14 -9.99
N GLU A 64 6.52 -18.41 -10.68
CA GLU A 64 6.94 -17.47 -11.71
C GLU A 64 7.26 -16.11 -11.05
N ALA A 65 8.39 -15.51 -11.45
CA ALA A 65 8.84 -14.25 -10.87
C ALA A 65 9.30 -13.27 -11.95
N TYR A 66 8.88 -12.03 -11.82
CA TYR A 66 9.16 -10.93 -12.75
C TYR A 66 9.59 -9.68 -11.99
N ALA A 67 10.65 -9.05 -12.47
CA ALA A 67 11.09 -7.73 -12.04
C ALA A 67 10.54 -6.65 -12.96
N VAL A 68 10.11 -5.53 -12.40
CA VAL A 68 9.53 -4.39 -13.13
C VAL A 68 10.35 -3.14 -12.87
N GLU A 69 10.79 -2.45 -13.93
CA GLU A 69 11.46 -1.14 -13.84
C GLU A 69 10.41 -0.04 -13.65
N GLY A 70 9.64 -0.13 -12.55
CA GLY A 70 8.51 0.73 -12.27
C GLY A 70 8.11 0.77 -10.81
N THR A 71 6.99 1.44 -10.52
CA THR A 71 6.44 1.57 -9.17
C THR A 71 5.73 0.30 -8.71
N PRO A 72 5.43 0.13 -7.41
CA PRO A 72 4.59 -0.96 -6.92
C PRO A 72 3.19 -1.00 -7.56
N ALA A 73 2.62 0.16 -7.89
CA ALA A 73 1.37 0.25 -8.62
C ALA A 73 1.52 -0.30 -10.05
N ASP A 74 2.59 0.06 -10.76
CA ASP A 74 2.88 -0.44 -12.12
C ASP A 74 2.97 -1.95 -12.14
N THR A 75 3.59 -2.57 -11.12
CA THR A 75 3.75 -4.04 -11.05
C THR A 75 2.40 -4.74 -11.07
N VAL A 76 1.43 -4.28 -10.30
CA VAL A 76 0.09 -4.87 -10.23
C VAL A 76 -0.69 -4.61 -11.50
N ILE A 77 -0.66 -3.39 -12.04
CA ILE A 77 -1.33 -3.02 -13.28
C ILE A 77 -0.82 -3.92 -14.43
N LEU A 78 0.49 -4.02 -14.58
CA LEU A 78 1.10 -4.80 -15.66
C LEU A 78 0.86 -6.29 -15.47
N ALA A 79 0.97 -6.82 -14.25
CA ALA A 79 0.67 -8.21 -13.96
C ALA A 79 -0.75 -8.59 -14.40
N LEU A 80 -1.74 -7.81 -14.00
CA LEU A 80 -3.15 -8.09 -14.26
C LEU A 80 -3.56 -7.83 -15.72
N LYS A 81 -2.94 -6.86 -16.39
CA LYS A 81 -3.32 -6.47 -17.76
C LYS A 81 -2.53 -7.20 -18.86
N THR A 82 -1.33 -7.66 -18.57
CA THR A 82 -0.44 -8.24 -19.60
C THR A 82 -0.08 -9.68 -19.33
N LEU A 83 0.45 -10.00 -18.16
CA LEU A 83 1.03 -11.32 -17.86
C LEU A 83 -0.04 -12.37 -17.52
N PHE A 84 -1.03 -12.00 -16.72
CA PHE A 84 -1.98 -12.95 -16.13
C PHE A 84 -3.44 -12.59 -16.44
N LYS A 85 -3.75 -12.42 -17.74
CA LYS A 85 -5.10 -12.09 -18.24
C LYS A 85 -6.16 -13.13 -17.84
N ASN A 86 -5.74 -14.38 -17.58
CA ASN A 86 -6.64 -15.48 -17.21
C ASN A 86 -7.05 -15.51 -15.75
N GLY A 87 -6.77 -14.44 -15.03
CA GLY A 87 -7.26 -14.23 -13.69
C GLY A 87 -6.21 -14.44 -12.60
N VAL A 88 -6.29 -13.57 -11.63
CA VAL A 88 -5.68 -13.64 -10.31
C VAL A 88 -6.84 -13.53 -9.33
N ASP A 89 -6.84 -14.33 -8.28
CA ASP A 89 -7.94 -14.37 -7.31
C ASP A 89 -7.70 -13.42 -6.13
N MET A 90 -6.44 -13.05 -5.87
CA MET A 90 -6.06 -12.23 -4.73
C MET A 90 -4.71 -11.54 -4.95
N VAL A 91 -4.53 -10.35 -4.36
CA VAL A 91 -3.26 -9.62 -4.35
C VAL A 91 -2.73 -9.49 -2.93
N PHE A 92 -1.46 -9.83 -2.74
CA PHE A 92 -0.68 -9.52 -1.56
C PHE A 92 0.44 -8.55 -1.90
N SER A 93 0.59 -7.51 -1.08
CA SER A 93 1.73 -6.61 -1.12
C SER A 93 2.49 -6.67 0.21
N GLY A 94 3.76 -7.00 0.15
CA GLY A 94 4.66 -7.10 1.31
C GLY A 94 5.49 -8.39 1.29
N ILE A 95 6.11 -8.77 2.40
CA ILE A 95 5.97 -8.16 3.75
C ILE A 95 6.93 -6.98 3.84
N ASN A 96 6.40 -5.81 4.10
CA ASN A 96 7.16 -4.59 4.22
C ASN A 96 8.01 -4.56 5.50
N GLN A 97 9.23 -4.05 5.38
CA GLN A 97 10.10 -3.75 6.50
C GLN A 97 9.80 -2.34 7.02
N GLY A 98 9.11 -2.24 8.13
CA GLY A 98 8.53 -1.02 8.67
C GLY A 98 7.00 -1.03 8.63
N SER A 99 6.36 -0.45 9.62
CA SER A 99 4.90 -0.34 9.68
C SER A 99 4.38 0.76 8.75
N ASN A 100 3.19 0.53 8.20
CA ASN A 100 2.41 1.52 7.46
C ASN A 100 1.16 1.85 8.28
N LEU A 101 1.23 2.88 9.13
CA LEU A 101 0.21 3.25 10.11
C LEU A 101 -0.33 4.66 9.86
N GLY A 102 -1.59 4.87 10.21
CA GLY A 102 -2.21 6.19 10.11
C GLY A 102 -2.06 6.79 8.70
N ASN A 103 -1.65 8.05 8.63
CA ASN A 103 -1.50 8.78 7.35
C ASN A 103 -0.41 8.23 6.42
N ASP A 104 0.50 7.37 6.93
CA ASP A 104 1.53 6.74 6.09
C ASP A 104 0.95 5.87 4.99
N VAL A 105 -0.27 5.35 5.14
CA VAL A 105 -0.94 4.57 4.11
C VAL A 105 -1.04 5.33 2.78
N LEU A 106 -1.08 6.67 2.81
CA LEU A 106 -1.19 7.51 1.61
C LEU A 106 0.11 7.60 0.80
N ILE A 107 1.26 7.41 1.45
CA ILE A 107 2.59 7.48 0.83
C ILE A 107 3.26 6.11 0.72
N SER A 108 2.63 5.05 1.21
CA SER A 108 3.16 3.69 1.20
C SER A 108 3.05 3.05 -0.18
N GLY A 109 4.17 2.59 -0.72
CA GLY A 109 4.19 1.76 -1.93
C GLY A 109 3.55 0.40 -1.70
N THR A 110 3.71 -0.20 -0.51
CA THR A 110 3.08 -1.47 -0.11
C THR A 110 1.55 -1.36 -0.16
N VAL A 111 0.99 -0.32 0.46
CA VAL A 111 -0.48 -0.10 0.46
C VAL A 111 -0.97 0.24 -0.94
N SER A 112 -0.22 1.03 -1.69
CA SER A 112 -0.54 1.41 -3.06
C SER A 112 -0.69 0.20 -3.99
N ALA A 113 0.24 -0.75 -3.93
CA ALA A 113 0.15 -1.96 -4.73
C ALA A 113 -1.11 -2.79 -4.39
N ALA A 114 -1.43 -2.95 -3.11
CA ALA A 114 -2.66 -3.61 -2.69
C ALA A 114 -3.91 -2.83 -3.14
N LEU A 115 -3.88 -1.50 -3.10
CA LEU A 115 -4.95 -0.63 -3.59
C LEU A 115 -5.22 -0.83 -5.10
N GLN A 116 -4.17 -1.06 -5.92
CA GLN A 116 -4.38 -1.40 -7.33
C GLN A 116 -5.15 -2.71 -7.48
N GLY A 117 -4.82 -3.77 -6.76
CA GLY A 117 -5.60 -5.01 -6.76
C GLY A 117 -7.07 -4.78 -6.39
N TYR A 118 -7.31 -3.96 -5.38
CA TYR A 118 -8.66 -3.56 -4.97
C TYR A 118 -9.42 -2.80 -6.07
N PHE A 119 -8.75 -1.92 -6.84
CA PHE A 119 -9.36 -1.24 -7.98
C PHE A 119 -9.79 -2.21 -9.09
N TYR A 120 -9.07 -3.31 -9.26
CA TYR A 120 -9.44 -4.39 -10.17
C TYR A 120 -10.50 -5.35 -9.60
N GLY A 121 -11.06 -5.05 -8.43
CA GLY A 121 -12.13 -5.85 -7.82
C GLY A 121 -11.65 -7.05 -7.03
N LEU A 122 -10.35 -7.18 -6.77
CA LEU A 122 -9.75 -8.34 -6.10
C LEU A 122 -9.64 -8.13 -4.58
N PRO A 123 -9.79 -9.20 -3.78
CA PRO A 123 -9.31 -9.22 -2.42
C PRO A 123 -7.84 -8.81 -2.37
N SER A 124 -7.51 -7.81 -1.56
CA SER A 124 -6.16 -7.23 -1.55
C SER A 124 -5.67 -6.98 -0.13
N VAL A 125 -4.43 -7.33 0.13
CA VAL A 125 -3.79 -7.20 1.45
C VAL A 125 -2.44 -6.52 1.31
N ALA A 126 -2.23 -5.46 2.08
CA ALA A 126 -0.93 -4.90 2.40
C ALA A 126 -0.50 -5.45 3.77
N ILE A 127 0.71 -6.01 3.88
CA ILE A 127 1.20 -6.59 5.12
C ILE A 127 2.59 -6.05 5.48
N SER A 128 2.76 -5.62 6.72
CA SER A 128 3.96 -4.95 7.23
C SER A 128 4.36 -5.44 8.61
N VAL A 129 5.65 -5.36 8.94
CA VAL A 129 6.18 -5.64 10.28
C VAL A 129 6.81 -4.38 10.86
N GLY A 130 6.42 -3.99 12.06
CA GLY A 130 6.80 -2.75 12.73
C GLY A 130 8.26 -2.69 13.19
N SER A 131 9.23 -2.91 12.28
CA SER A 131 10.65 -2.77 12.57
C SER A 131 11.46 -2.52 11.30
N LEU A 132 12.52 -1.71 11.42
CA LEU A 132 13.50 -1.46 10.35
C LEU A 132 14.78 -2.31 10.51
N LYS A 133 14.93 -3.05 11.61
CA LYS A 133 16.13 -3.85 11.88
C LYS A 133 15.74 -5.22 12.43
N ARG A 134 16.46 -6.27 12.02
CA ARG A 134 16.26 -7.65 12.48
C ARG A 134 14.79 -8.08 12.40
N VAL A 135 14.17 -7.84 11.26
CA VAL A 135 12.74 -8.07 11.04
C VAL A 135 12.43 -9.57 11.04
N ARG A 136 11.40 -9.94 11.79
CA ARG A 136 10.85 -11.30 11.87
C ARG A 136 9.68 -11.39 10.88
N PHE A 137 9.94 -11.97 9.74
CA PHE A 137 8.90 -12.14 8.71
C PHE A 137 8.07 -13.41 8.90
N ASP A 138 8.51 -14.36 9.73
CA ASP A 138 7.92 -15.69 9.92
C ASP A 138 6.46 -15.65 10.38
N VAL A 139 6.15 -14.83 11.39
CA VAL A 139 4.79 -14.69 11.91
C VAL A 139 3.89 -14.01 10.88
N ALA A 140 4.37 -12.93 10.26
CA ALA A 140 3.61 -12.19 9.24
C ALA A 140 3.32 -13.06 8.00
N ALA A 141 4.28 -13.85 7.54
CA ALA A 141 4.11 -14.76 6.41
C ALA A 141 3.04 -15.83 6.68
N LYS A 142 3.11 -16.48 7.85
CA LYS A 142 2.09 -17.43 8.27
C LYS A 142 0.72 -16.79 8.43
N PHE A 143 0.68 -15.57 8.96
CA PHE A 143 -0.57 -14.82 9.10
C PHE A 143 -1.19 -14.51 7.73
N GLY A 144 -0.39 -14.03 6.77
CA GLY A 144 -0.84 -13.83 5.39
C GLY A 144 -1.40 -15.11 4.76
N ALA A 145 -0.75 -16.26 4.97
CA ALA A 145 -1.25 -17.55 4.48
C ALA A 145 -2.60 -17.93 5.12
N ARG A 146 -2.81 -17.61 6.40
CA ARG A 146 -4.12 -17.84 7.06
C ARG A 146 -5.22 -16.94 6.48
N ILE A 147 -4.92 -15.69 6.17
CA ILE A 147 -5.88 -14.82 5.46
C ILE A 147 -6.24 -15.42 4.10
N ALA A 148 -5.27 -15.85 3.31
CA ALA A 148 -5.52 -16.48 2.01
C ALA A 148 -6.40 -17.75 2.13
N GLN A 149 -6.21 -18.54 3.16
CA GLN A 149 -7.07 -19.71 3.44
C GLN A 149 -8.51 -19.32 3.75
N GLN A 150 -8.74 -18.22 4.50
CA GLN A 150 -10.09 -17.73 4.78
C GLN A 150 -10.77 -17.21 3.50
N VAL A 151 -10.02 -16.57 2.61
CA VAL A 151 -10.55 -16.16 1.29
C VAL A 151 -10.92 -17.39 0.45
N ALA A 152 -10.05 -18.39 0.38
CA ALA A 152 -10.31 -19.63 -0.36
C ALA A 152 -11.53 -20.41 0.17
N ALA A 153 -11.77 -20.34 1.48
CA ALA A 153 -12.94 -20.94 2.13
C ALA A 153 -14.22 -20.09 2.01
N SER A 154 -14.19 -18.97 1.28
CA SER A 154 -15.30 -18.01 1.14
C SER A 154 -15.83 -17.44 2.47
N ASN A 155 -14.98 -17.39 3.50
CA ASN A 155 -15.30 -16.81 4.80
C ASN A 155 -15.10 -15.28 4.85
N MET A 156 -14.68 -14.67 3.73
CA MET A 156 -14.41 -13.23 3.62
C MET A 156 -15.17 -12.63 2.44
N PRO A 157 -15.40 -11.31 2.44
CA PRO A 157 -16.00 -10.63 1.30
C PRO A 157 -15.22 -10.87 0.01
N GLN A 158 -15.90 -10.85 -1.14
CA GLN A 158 -15.27 -11.02 -2.45
C GLN A 158 -14.34 -9.88 -2.84
N LYS A 159 -14.55 -8.69 -2.28
CA LYS A 159 -13.72 -7.51 -2.51
C LYS A 159 -13.45 -6.80 -1.20
N PHE A 160 -12.18 -6.62 -0.88
CA PHE A 160 -11.73 -5.85 0.27
C PHE A 160 -10.30 -5.34 0.07
N LEU A 161 -9.92 -4.35 0.86
CA LEU A 161 -8.55 -3.89 1.02
C LEU A 161 -8.22 -3.88 2.52
N LEU A 162 -7.24 -4.69 2.93
CA LEU A 162 -6.76 -4.73 4.30
C LEU A 162 -5.33 -4.20 4.38
N ASN A 163 -5.10 -3.30 5.33
CA ASN A 163 -3.76 -2.92 5.78
C ASN A 163 -3.47 -3.62 7.11
N ILE A 164 -2.50 -4.52 7.10
CA ILE A 164 -2.17 -5.38 8.24
C ILE A 164 -0.77 -5.02 8.74
N ASN A 165 -0.67 -4.70 10.02
CA ASN A 165 0.60 -4.40 10.67
C ASN A 165 0.83 -5.34 11.86
N LEU A 166 2.01 -5.98 11.88
CA LEU A 166 2.40 -6.87 12.97
C LEU A 166 3.52 -6.25 13.81
N PRO A 167 3.50 -6.43 15.13
CA PRO A 167 4.67 -6.13 15.94
C PRO A 167 5.82 -7.08 15.59
N ASN A 168 7.07 -6.60 15.68
CA ASN A 168 8.26 -7.41 15.41
C ASN A 168 8.59 -8.32 16.59
N LEU A 169 7.69 -9.23 16.91
CA LEU A 169 7.75 -10.12 18.07
C LEU A 169 7.55 -11.58 17.65
N PRO A 170 8.05 -12.56 18.43
CA PRO A 170 7.63 -13.95 18.29
C PRO A 170 6.15 -14.09 18.67
N LEU A 171 5.49 -15.13 18.14
CA LEU A 171 4.04 -15.29 18.27
C LEU A 171 3.55 -15.34 19.73
N ASP A 172 4.32 -15.96 20.63
CA ASP A 172 4.02 -16.05 22.06
C ASP A 172 4.04 -14.70 22.80
N LYS A 173 4.59 -13.66 22.20
CA LYS A 173 4.61 -12.29 22.72
C LYS A 173 3.57 -11.38 22.06
N ILE A 174 2.89 -11.83 21.03
CA ILE A 174 1.77 -11.12 20.41
C ILE A 174 0.52 -11.36 21.25
N THR A 175 -0.10 -10.29 21.72
CA THR A 175 -1.19 -10.35 22.71
C THR A 175 -2.58 -10.52 22.10
N GLY A 176 -2.71 -10.45 20.77
CA GLY A 176 -3.97 -10.65 20.08
C GLY A 176 -4.04 -9.96 18.71
N ILE A 177 -5.24 -9.94 18.15
CA ILE A 177 -5.57 -9.27 16.91
C ILE A 177 -6.61 -8.19 17.21
N GLU A 178 -6.51 -7.04 16.57
CA GLU A 178 -7.46 -5.93 16.73
C GLU A 178 -7.90 -5.43 15.37
N LEU A 179 -9.23 -5.30 15.18
CA LEU A 179 -9.80 -4.58 14.06
C LEU A 179 -9.72 -3.08 14.37
N THR A 180 -9.02 -2.34 13.51
CA THR A 180 -8.61 -0.97 13.81
C THR A 180 -9.10 0.00 12.75
N ARG A 181 -9.04 1.30 13.09
CA ARG A 181 -9.07 2.42 12.15
C ARG A 181 -7.69 3.07 12.07
N LEU A 182 -7.47 3.87 11.04
CA LEU A 182 -6.24 4.64 10.91
C LEU A 182 -6.11 5.64 12.08
N GLY A 183 -4.93 5.67 12.70
CA GLY A 183 -4.56 6.67 13.68
C GLY A 183 -4.05 7.95 13.02
N GLU A 184 -4.02 9.03 13.78
CA GLU A 184 -3.31 10.24 13.36
C GLU A 184 -1.83 10.08 13.67
N ARG A 185 -1.00 10.08 12.65
CA ARG A 185 0.45 10.05 12.79
C ARG A 185 1.02 11.39 12.38
N SER A 186 1.64 12.07 13.32
CA SER A 186 2.43 13.25 13.05
C SER A 186 3.89 12.85 12.87
N TYR A 187 4.43 13.06 11.68
CA TYR A 187 5.88 13.09 11.51
C TYR A 187 6.36 14.50 11.76
N MET A 188 7.30 14.64 12.67
CA MET A 188 8.23 15.76 12.55
C MET A 188 9.26 15.35 11.52
N ASP A 189 9.04 15.79 10.28
CA ASP A 189 10.03 15.64 9.23
C ASP A 189 11.30 16.38 9.64
N ASN A 190 12.36 15.64 9.85
CA ASN A 190 13.67 16.22 10.09
C ASN A 190 14.41 16.38 8.77
N ILE A 191 14.85 17.57 8.49
CA ILE A 191 15.69 17.85 7.34
C ILE A 191 17.16 17.85 7.80
N LYS A 192 17.96 16.95 7.21
CA LYS A 192 19.41 17.00 7.33
C LYS A 192 19.99 17.70 6.12
N ALA A 193 20.62 18.85 6.34
CA ALA A 193 21.35 19.55 5.31
C ALA A 193 22.78 18.99 5.18
N GLY A 194 23.30 18.92 3.97
CA GLY A 194 24.68 18.62 3.64
C GLY A 194 25.20 19.47 2.49
N HIS A 195 26.48 19.33 2.16
CA HIS A 195 27.13 20.03 1.07
C HIS A 195 28.13 19.10 0.39
N ASP A 196 28.10 18.99 -0.94
CA ASP A 196 28.97 18.12 -1.73
C ASP A 196 30.26 18.81 -2.23
N GLY A 197 30.54 20.02 -1.73
CA GLY A 197 31.64 20.89 -2.19
C GLY A 197 31.16 21.91 -3.25
N LYS A 198 30.10 21.66 -3.97
CA LYS A 198 29.52 22.54 -5.01
C LYS A 198 28.12 23.02 -4.69
N ARG A 199 27.26 22.15 -4.14
CA ARG A 199 25.84 22.43 -3.90
C ARG A 199 25.42 21.98 -2.51
N LYS A 200 24.46 22.70 -1.93
CA LYS A 200 23.73 22.26 -0.74
C LYS A 200 22.73 21.18 -1.16
N TYR A 201 22.58 20.13 -0.36
CA TYR A 201 21.56 19.12 -0.52
C TYR A 201 20.84 18.87 0.81
N TYR A 202 19.65 18.29 0.75
CA TYR A 202 18.81 18.06 1.90
C TYR A 202 18.29 16.63 1.87
N TRP A 203 18.33 15.96 3.01
CA TRP A 203 17.67 14.70 3.22
C TRP A 203 16.41 14.92 4.03
N ILE A 204 15.27 14.41 3.54
CA ILE A 204 14.06 14.27 4.34
C ILE A 204 14.24 12.99 5.18
N VAL A 205 14.41 13.16 6.48
CA VAL A 205 14.64 12.05 7.41
C VAL A 205 13.41 11.88 8.25
N ARG A 206 12.84 10.69 8.27
CA ARG A 206 11.70 10.38 9.17
C ARG A 206 12.18 10.52 10.62
N GLY A 207 11.61 11.46 11.35
CA GLY A 207 11.83 11.65 12.78
C GLY A 207 11.20 10.52 13.61
N LYS A 208 11.41 10.56 14.93
CA LYS A 208 10.58 9.73 15.82
C LYS A 208 9.14 10.22 15.70
N PRO A 209 8.18 9.32 15.40
CA PRO A 209 6.80 9.72 15.34
C PRO A 209 6.34 10.20 16.72
N ASP A 210 5.66 11.34 16.77
CA ASP A 210 4.91 11.77 17.94
C ASP A 210 3.51 11.13 17.84
N TRP A 211 3.21 10.19 18.72
CA TRP A 211 2.03 9.37 18.60
C TRP A 211 1.05 9.75 19.71
N LYS A 212 -0.12 10.22 19.35
CA LYS A 212 -1.25 10.19 20.26
C LYS A 212 -1.82 8.78 20.25
N GLU A 213 -1.61 8.03 21.32
CA GLU A 213 -2.27 6.74 21.51
C GLU A 213 -3.78 6.97 21.68
N VAL A 214 -4.52 6.74 20.61
CA VAL A 214 -5.98 6.74 20.62
C VAL A 214 -6.45 5.30 20.49
N GLU A 215 -7.29 4.85 21.41
CA GLU A 215 -7.81 3.48 21.42
C GLU A 215 -8.58 3.14 20.13
N GLY A 216 -8.47 1.89 19.68
CA GLY A 216 -9.08 1.42 18.43
C GLY A 216 -8.33 1.86 17.17
N THR A 217 -7.13 2.45 17.29
CA THR A 217 -6.29 2.78 16.14
C THR A 217 -5.21 1.74 15.90
N ASP A 218 -4.72 1.67 14.65
CA ASP A 218 -3.63 0.81 14.24
C ASP A 218 -2.34 1.09 15.02
N ILE A 219 -2.09 2.35 15.36
CA ILE A 219 -0.95 2.79 16.19
C ILE A 219 -1.07 2.21 17.60
N SER A 220 -2.25 2.35 18.24
CA SER A 220 -2.49 1.84 19.60
C SER A 220 -2.40 0.32 19.64
N ALA A 221 -2.97 -0.38 18.67
CA ALA A 221 -2.91 -1.84 18.58
C ALA A 221 -1.45 -2.34 18.52
N LEU A 222 -0.63 -1.72 17.66
CA LEU A 222 0.78 -2.10 17.53
C LEU A 222 1.57 -1.80 18.81
N GLY A 223 1.31 -0.67 19.48
CA GLY A 223 1.88 -0.30 20.78
C GLY A 223 1.53 -1.30 21.90
N LYS A 224 0.36 -1.92 21.84
CA LYS A 224 -0.11 -2.97 22.75
C LYS A 224 0.36 -4.39 22.35
N ASN A 225 1.31 -4.50 21.41
CA ASN A 225 1.79 -5.79 20.87
C ASN A 225 0.69 -6.62 20.19
N ARG A 226 -0.32 -6.00 19.60
CA ARG A 226 -1.39 -6.64 18.85
C ARG A 226 -1.16 -6.53 17.36
N ILE A 227 -1.65 -7.50 16.61
CA ILE A 227 -1.75 -7.41 15.15
C ILE A 227 -2.90 -6.44 14.86
N SER A 228 -2.60 -5.38 14.11
CA SER A 228 -3.61 -4.45 13.61
C SER A 228 -4.12 -4.91 12.26
N ILE A 229 -5.44 -4.96 12.09
CA ILE A 229 -6.11 -5.15 10.81
C ILE A 229 -6.98 -3.92 10.55
N THR A 230 -6.59 -3.09 9.60
CA THR A 230 -7.35 -1.90 9.21
C THR A 230 -7.98 -2.10 7.84
N PRO A 231 -9.32 -2.22 7.74
CA PRO A 231 -10.01 -2.16 6.46
C PRO A 231 -9.85 -0.77 5.85
N LEU A 232 -9.47 -0.72 4.57
CA LEU A 232 -9.33 0.52 3.82
C LEU A 232 -10.32 0.58 2.66
N HIS A 233 -10.59 1.79 2.18
CA HIS A 233 -11.32 2.04 0.93
C HIS A 233 -10.69 3.22 0.19
N SER A 234 -11.10 3.41 -1.05
CA SER A 234 -10.51 4.43 -1.95
C SER A 234 -11.23 5.78 -1.91
N ASP A 235 -12.35 5.88 -1.19
CA ASP A 235 -13.08 7.14 -1.09
C ASP A 235 -12.44 8.04 -0.03
N LEU A 236 -11.82 9.12 -0.50
CA LEU A 236 -11.22 10.17 0.34
C LEU A 236 -12.16 11.38 0.48
N SER A 237 -13.38 11.33 -0.05
CA SER A 237 -14.33 12.43 0.04
C SER A 237 -14.79 12.65 1.49
N SER A 238 -14.81 13.92 1.89
CA SER A 238 -15.31 14.32 3.21
C SER A 238 -16.75 14.80 3.13
N GLN A 239 -17.58 14.36 4.08
CA GLN A 239 -18.94 14.87 4.26
C GLN A 239 -19.00 16.13 5.12
N ILE A 240 -17.84 16.56 5.67
CA ILE A 240 -17.75 17.72 6.55
C ILE A 240 -17.92 19.01 5.72
N HIS A 241 -18.77 19.93 6.21
CA HIS A 241 -19.00 21.25 5.62
C HIS A 241 -19.59 21.30 4.19
N LEU A 242 -20.15 20.21 3.63
CA LEU A 242 -20.73 20.21 2.29
C LEU A 242 -21.77 21.31 2.06
N LYS A 243 -22.64 21.57 3.04
CA LYS A 243 -23.67 22.62 2.92
C LYS A 243 -23.04 24.03 2.83
N GLN A 244 -21.98 24.27 3.61
CA GLN A 244 -21.27 25.57 3.57
C GLN A 244 -20.52 25.75 2.26
N LEU A 245 -19.79 24.72 1.82
CA LEU A 245 -19.08 24.71 0.53
C LEU A 245 -20.03 24.85 -0.64
N GLY A 246 -21.21 24.22 -0.61
CA GLY A 246 -22.23 24.35 -1.66
C GLY A 246 -22.69 25.82 -1.86
N LYS A 247 -22.87 26.58 -0.78
CA LYS A 247 -23.19 28.04 -0.87
C LYS A 247 -22.05 28.80 -1.53
N VAL A 248 -20.80 28.55 -1.12
CA VAL A 248 -19.60 29.19 -1.69
C VAL A 248 -19.47 28.85 -3.17
N CYS A 249 -19.63 27.58 -3.57
CA CYS A 249 -19.56 27.17 -4.97
C CYS A 249 -20.60 27.90 -5.85
N SER A 250 -21.83 28.05 -5.35
CA SER A 250 -22.89 28.77 -6.07
C SER A 250 -22.54 30.27 -6.26
N ALA A 251 -22.02 30.93 -5.23
CA ALA A 251 -21.58 32.32 -5.32
C ALA A 251 -20.41 32.49 -6.30
N LEU A 252 -19.39 31.63 -6.20
CA LEU A 252 -18.23 31.67 -7.09
C LEU A 252 -18.64 31.50 -8.57
N PHE A 253 -19.58 30.60 -8.85
CA PHE A 253 -20.04 30.40 -10.24
C PHE A 253 -20.78 31.62 -10.80
N GLN A 254 -21.59 32.30 -9.97
CA GLN A 254 -22.26 33.54 -10.37
C GLN A 254 -21.26 34.65 -10.68
N ASP A 255 -20.22 34.82 -9.89
CA ASP A 255 -19.19 35.80 -10.08
C ASP A 255 -18.34 35.53 -11.34
N LEU A 256 -18.01 34.26 -11.59
CA LEU A 256 -17.36 33.83 -12.83
C LEU A 256 -18.22 34.21 -14.07
N ARG A 257 -19.52 33.94 -14.03
CA ARG A 257 -20.41 34.29 -15.15
C ARG A 257 -20.45 35.80 -15.44
N LYS A 258 -20.36 36.63 -14.40
CA LYS A 258 -20.27 38.12 -14.59
C LYS A 258 -18.95 38.51 -15.24
N SER A 259 -17.84 37.83 -14.88
CA SER A 259 -16.49 38.13 -15.39
C SER A 259 -16.27 37.66 -16.83
N TYR A 260 -17.05 36.68 -17.30
CA TYR A 260 -16.99 36.13 -18.66
C TYR A 260 -18.37 36.28 -19.37
N PRO A 261 -18.80 37.48 -19.75
CA PRO A 261 -20.08 37.66 -20.45
C PRO A 261 -20.03 36.94 -21.79
N VAL A 262 -21.00 36.05 -22.03
CA VAL A 262 -21.15 35.35 -23.30
C VAL A 262 -21.38 36.41 -24.42
N LYS A 263 -20.42 36.53 -25.35
CA LYS A 263 -20.63 37.31 -26.57
C LYS A 263 -21.82 36.72 -27.31
N ARG A 264 -22.96 37.44 -27.32
CA ARG A 264 -24.08 37.08 -28.17
C ARG A 264 -23.61 37.17 -29.63
N THR A 265 -23.42 36.04 -30.29
CA THR A 265 -23.29 35.98 -31.75
C THR A 265 -24.58 36.53 -32.31
N ARG A 266 -24.51 37.73 -32.87
CA ARG A 266 -25.60 38.26 -33.73
C ARG A 266 -25.71 37.27 -34.89
N ARG A 267 -26.82 36.55 -34.96
CA ARG A 267 -27.21 35.87 -36.18
C ARG A 267 -27.59 37.01 -37.15
N GLY A 268 -26.80 37.19 -38.21
CA GLY A 268 -27.14 37.93 -39.39
C GLY A 268 -28.03 37.09 -40.30
#